data_33ff8c0cccc01a96a19b061de34da192
#
_entry.id   33ff8c0cccc01a96a19b061de34da192
#
_cell.length_a   1.000
_cell.length_b   1.000
_cell.length_c   1.000
_cell.angle_alpha   90.00
_cell.angle_beta   90.00
_cell.angle_gamma   90.00
#
_symmetry.space_group_name_H-M   'P 1'
#
loop_
_entity.id
_entity.type
_entity.pdbx_description
1 polymer ?
#
loop_
_entity_poly.entity_id
_entity_poly.type
_entity_poly.pdbx_seq_one_letter_code
_entity_poly.pdbx_strand_id
1 'polypeptide(L)'
;LPLCQRLYYMDIDLYRYFIGRDDQSVNESVMVKRVDQQLRVTKIMIDAVDLYALPESQKKLRAYMFNYLSMMMAISSVFLTMDGRPEAFEKKTELWQYLKNHDERVYNKCRHSVAGACNLPGTLGHKITLWGYHVAQKIFKFN
;
A
#
# COMPACT_ATOMS: atom_id res chain seq x y z
N LEU A 1 7.00 0.95 -14.75
CA LEU A 1 6.43 0.09 -15.80
C LEU A 1 5.63 0.87 -16.85
N PRO A 2 4.72 1.82 -16.51
CA PRO A 2 3.92 2.52 -17.54
C PRO A 2 4.75 3.25 -18.60
N LEU A 3 5.94 3.69 -18.25
CA LEU A 3 6.86 4.42 -19.15
C LEU A 3 7.87 3.50 -19.86
N CYS A 4 7.89 2.21 -19.54
CA CYS A 4 8.82 1.25 -20.13
C CYS A 4 8.22 0.66 -21.41
N GLN A 5 8.95 0.78 -22.52
CA GLN A 5 8.59 0.14 -23.80
C GLN A 5 9.15 -1.27 -23.93
N ARG A 6 10.26 -1.55 -23.27
CA ARG A 6 10.93 -2.86 -23.31
C ARG A 6 11.46 -3.19 -21.91
N LEU A 7 11.35 -4.45 -21.52
CA LEU A 7 11.91 -5.00 -20.29
C LEU A 7 12.73 -6.24 -20.65
N TYR A 8 13.95 -6.30 -20.14
CA TYR A 8 14.82 -7.45 -20.30
C TYR A 8 15.02 -8.12 -18.93
N TYR A 9 14.70 -9.40 -18.84
CA TYR A 9 14.93 -10.20 -17.65
C TYR A 9 16.23 -10.98 -17.80
N MET A 10 17.09 -10.93 -16.78
CA MET A 10 18.31 -11.74 -16.70
C MET A 10 18.19 -12.67 -15.50
N ASP A 11 18.37 -13.96 -15.69
CA ASP A 11 18.34 -14.98 -14.63
C ASP A 11 19.71 -15.07 -13.95
N ILE A 12 20.08 -13.99 -13.26
CA ILE A 12 21.34 -13.89 -12.50
C ILE A 12 21.12 -13.20 -11.15
N ASP A 13 21.79 -13.70 -10.12
CA ASP A 13 21.79 -13.09 -8.79
C ASP A 13 22.72 -11.86 -8.75
N LEU A 14 22.16 -10.69 -9.06
CA LEU A 14 22.91 -9.41 -9.00
C LEU A 14 23.10 -8.89 -7.58
N TYR A 15 22.25 -9.31 -6.66
CA TYR A 15 22.27 -8.85 -5.28
C TYR A 15 21.82 -9.94 -4.31
N ARG A 16 22.60 -10.18 -3.27
CA ARG A 16 22.23 -11.06 -2.15
C ARG A 16 21.86 -10.24 -0.94
N TYR A 17 20.60 -10.32 -0.55
CA TYR A 17 20.08 -9.60 0.60
C TYR A 17 20.09 -10.48 1.84
N PHE A 18 20.81 -10.06 2.89
CA PHE A 18 20.80 -10.75 4.17
C PHE A 18 19.53 -10.40 4.94
N ILE A 19 18.67 -11.39 5.23
CA ILE A 19 17.42 -11.24 5.96
C ILE A 19 17.65 -11.62 7.43
N GLY A 20 17.02 -10.87 8.36
CA GLY A 20 17.02 -11.19 9.79
C GLY A 20 17.85 -10.25 10.67
N ARG A 21 18.23 -9.07 10.17
CA ARG A 21 18.84 -8.02 11.02
C ARG A 21 17.75 -7.15 11.64
N ASP A 22 17.91 -6.78 12.92
CA ASP A 22 16.94 -5.95 13.66
C ASP A 22 16.81 -4.52 13.13
N ASP A 23 17.83 -4.03 12.41
CA ASP A 23 17.88 -2.68 11.82
C ASP A 23 17.32 -2.60 10.39
N GLN A 24 16.72 -3.69 9.89
CA GLN A 24 16.18 -3.71 8.54
C GLN A 24 14.99 -2.77 8.37
N SER A 25 14.96 -2.10 7.21
CA SER A 25 13.89 -1.16 6.85
C SER A 25 12.50 -1.80 6.79
N VAL A 26 12.42 -3.12 6.69
CA VAL A 26 11.16 -3.90 6.66
C VAL A 26 10.66 -4.28 8.06
N ASN A 27 11.42 -3.99 9.14
CA ASN A 27 10.96 -4.21 10.50
C ASN A 27 9.76 -3.28 10.81
N GLU A 28 8.69 -3.83 11.38
CA GLU A 28 7.44 -3.11 11.69
C GLU A 28 7.68 -1.81 12.48
N SER A 29 8.51 -1.87 13.53
CA SER A 29 8.82 -0.71 14.35
C SER A 29 9.53 0.40 13.56
N VAL A 30 10.34 0.04 12.56
CA VAL A 30 11.01 0.98 11.67
C VAL A 30 10.02 1.54 10.66
N MET A 31 9.13 0.70 10.11
CA MET A 31 8.10 1.11 9.14
C MET A 31 7.09 2.08 9.76
N VAL A 32 6.64 1.82 10.99
CA VAL A 32 5.75 2.74 11.72
C VAL A 32 6.43 4.09 11.95
N LYS A 33 7.71 4.10 12.37
CA LYS A 33 8.48 5.36 12.54
C LYS A 33 8.67 6.14 11.23
N ARG A 34 8.69 5.46 10.10
CA ARG A 34 8.89 6.04 8.76
C ARG A 34 7.59 6.13 7.95
N VAL A 35 6.44 6.04 8.61
CA VAL A 35 5.14 6.03 7.91
C VAL A 35 4.94 7.27 7.03
N ASP A 36 5.47 8.42 7.40
CA ASP A 36 5.38 9.64 6.58
C ASP A 36 6.08 9.49 5.22
N GLN A 37 7.19 8.73 5.15
CA GLN A 37 7.83 8.40 3.87
C GLN A 37 6.93 7.50 3.02
N GLN A 38 6.29 6.50 3.65
CA GLN A 38 5.33 5.63 3.00
C GLN A 38 4.15 6.42 2.43
N LEU A 39 3.57 7.35 3.21
CA LEU A 39 2.47 8.21 2.78
C LEU A 39 2.86 9.08 1.58
N ARG A 40 4.06 9.68 1.64
CA ARG A 40 4.60 10.49 0.53
C ARG A 40 4.71 9.67 -0.75
N VAL A 41 5.28 8.46 -0.67
CA VAL A 41 5.43 7.57 -1.84
C VAL A 41 4.06 7.14 -2.37
N THR A 42 3.10 6.85 -1.48
CA THR A 42 1.74 6.48 -1.87
C THR A 42 1.02 7.63 -2.58
N LYS A 43 1.16 8.88 -2.11
CA LYS A 43 0.61 10.06 -2.80
C LYS A 43 1.25 10.27 -4.18
N ILE A 44 2.58 10.20 -4.28
CA ILE A 44 3.27 10.27 -5.58
C ILE A 44 2.74 9.19 -6.55
N MET A 45 2.45 8.01 -6.04
CA MET A 45 1.93 6.93 -6.86
C MET A 45 0.48 7.15 -7.30
N ILE A 46 -0.35 7.78 -6.46
CA ILE A 46 -1.70 8.21 -6.82
C ILE A 46 -1.63 9.20 -8.00
N ASP A 47 -0.70 10.16 -7.93
CA ASP A 47 -0.56 11.23 -8.92
C ASP A 47 0.09 10.76 -10.23
N ALA A 48 0.88 9.68 -10.18
CA ALA A 48 1.75 9.28 -11.30
C ALA A 48 1.01 8.74 -12.52
N VAL A 49 -0.18 8.15 -12.36
CA VAL A 49 -0.90 7.48 -13.44
C VAL A 49 -2.41 7.59 -13.27
N ASP A 50 -3.07 8.23 -14.24
CA ASP A 50 -4.51 8.09 -14.40
C ASP A 50 -4.82 6.69 -14.96
N LEU A 51 -5.34 5.82 -14.09
CA LEU A 51 -5.63 4.43 -14.42
C LEU A 51 -6.71 4.30 -15.51
N TYR A 52 -7.62 5.25 -15.58
CA TYR A 52 -8.73 5.20 -16.53
C TYR A 52 -8.42 5.92 -17.85
N ALA A 53 -7.35 6.71 -17.91
CA ALA A 53 -6.82 7.23 -19.17
C ALA A 53 -6.01 6.18 -19.97
N LEU A 54 -5.62 5.05 -19.31
CA LEU A 54 -4.95 3.96 -20.02
C LEU A 54 -5.88 3.31 -21.04
N PRO A 55 -5.40 3.08 -22.30
CA PRO A 55 -6.21 2.46 -23.35
C PRO A 55 -6.63 1.03 -22.99
N GLU A 56 -7.72 0.54 -23.58
CA GLU A 56 -8.26 -0.80 -23.27
C GLU A 56 -7.27 -1.92 -23.63
N SER A 57 -6.42 -1.72 -24.62
CA SER A 57 -5.31 -2.63 -24.95
C SER A 57 -4.35 -2.86 -23.77
N GLN A 58 -4.29 -1.93 -22.82
CA GLN A 58 -3.45 -1.99 -21.63
C GLN A 58 -4.20 -2.38 -20.34
N LYS A 59 -5.33 -3.08 -20.45
CA LYS A 59 -6.12 -3.51 -19.29
C LYS A 59 -5.33 -4.32 -18.25
N LYS A 60 -4.35 -5.12 -18.68
CA LYS A 60 -3.47 -5.87 -17.76
C LYS A 60 -2.56 -4.93 -16.96
N LEU A 61 -2.02 -3.89 -17.61
CA LEU A 61 -1.22 -2.86 -16.94
C LEU A 61 -2.09 -2.07 -15.95
N ARG A 62 -3.31 -1.68 -16.35
CA ARG A 62 -4.29 -1.01 -15.46
C ARG A 62 -4.58 -1.86 -14.22
N ALA A 63 -4.82 -3.16 -14.39
CA ALA A 63 -5.09 -4.08 -13.28
C ALA A 63 -3.86 -4.20 -12.36
N TYR A 64 -2.67 -4.34 -12.92
CA TYR A 64 -1.41 -4.39 -12.16
C TYR A 64 -1.21 -3.11 -11.34
N MET A 65 -1.33 -1.94 -11.97
CA MET A 65 -1.15 -0.64 -11.30
C MET A 65 -2.19 -0.42 -10.19
N PHE A 66 -3.46 -0.81 -10.44
CA PHE A 66 -4.49 -0.76 -9.42
C PHE A 66 -4.17 -1.68 -8.23
N ASN A 67 -3.77 -2.92 -8.47
CA ASN A 67 -3.43 -3.85 -7.40
C ASN A 67 -2.25 -3.35 -6.57
N TYR A 68 -1.26 -2.77 -7.22
CA TYR A 68 -0.11 -2.19 -6.54
C TYR A 68 -0.51 -0.98 -5.69
N LEU A 69 -1.33 -0.06 -6.22
CA LEU A 69 -1.87 1.06 -5.46
C LEU A 69 -2.72 0.59 -4.27
N SER A 70 -3.61 -0.38 -4.48
CA SER A 70 -4.43 -0.97 -3.42
C SER A 70 -3.56 -1.56 -2.30
N MET A 71 -2.46 -2.25 -2.64
CA MET A 71 -1.52 -2.76 -1.65
C MET A 71 -0.83 -1.63 -0.88
N MET A 72 -0.39 -0.56 -1.56
CA MET A 72 0.22 0.61 -0.90
C MET A 72 -0.75 1.30 0.05
N MET A 73 -2.03 1.43 -0.32
CA MET A 73 -3.09 1.96 0.54
C MET A 73 -3.35 1.06 1.76
N ALA A 74 -3.34 -0.27 1.56
CA ALA A 74 -3.50 -1.25 2.64
C ALA A 74 -2.35 -1.16 3.64
N ILE A 75 -1.11 -1.21 3.17
CA ILE A 75 0.10 -1.12 4.02
C ILE A 75 0.11 0.20 4.81
N SER A 76 -0.17 1.33 4.15
CA SER A 76 -0.25 2.64 4.80
C SER A 76 -1.32 2.65 5.90
N SER A 77 -2.49 2.08 5.62
CA SER A 77 -3.61 2.01 6.58
C SER A 77 -3.27 1.12 7.78
N VAL A 78 -2.59 0.00 7.57
CA VAL A 78 -2.15 -0.92 8.64
C VAL A 78 -1.15 -0.22 9.55
N PHE A 79 -0.07 0.38 9.00
CA PHE A 79 0.96 1.02 9.83
C PHE A 79 0.44 2.22 10.60
N LEU A 80 -0.48 3.02 10.02
CA LEU A 80 -1.15 4.10 10.74
C LEU A 80 -2.07 3.56 11.85
N THR A 81 -2.69 2.41 11.64
CA THR A 81 -3.49 1.74 12.68
C THR A 81 -2.61 1.14 13.78
N MET A 82 -1.42 0.62 13.44
CA MET A 82 -0.42 0.13 14.41
C MET A 82 0.18 1.26 15.24
N ASP A 83 0.41 2.42 14.66
CA ASP A 83 0.85 3.63 15.39
C ASP A 83 -0.14 4.00 16.50
N GLY A 84 -1.44 3.95 16.21
CA GLY A 84 -2.52 4.10 17.19
C GLY A 84 -2.71 5.49 17.76
N ARG A 85 -1.85 6.47 17.46
CA ARG A 85 -1.98 7.85 17.91
C ARG A 85 -3.10 8.59 17.17
N PRO A 86 -3.74 9.58 17.77
CA PRO A 86 -4.78 10.38 17.10
C PRO A 86 -4.31 10.95 15.76
N GLU A 87 -3.11 11.50 15.70
CA GLU A 87 -2.52 12.09 14.48
C GLU A 87 -2.32 11.05 13.36
N ALA A 88 -2.08 9.79 13.72
CA ALA A 88 -1.98 8.71 12.73
C ALA A 88 -3.33 8.41 12.08
N PHE A 89 -4.43 8.47 12.83
CA PHE A 89 -5.77 8.30 12.29
C PHE A 89 -6.20 9.49 11.42
N GLU A 90 -5.78 10.71 11.76
CA GLU A 90 -5.97 11.89 10.91
C GLU A 90 -5.24 11.71 9.58
N LYS A 91 -3.96 11.36 9.61
CA LYS A 91 -3.16 11.06 8.40
C LYS A 91 -3.78 9.94 7.54
N LYS A 92 -4.35 8.92 8.19
CA LYS A 92 -5.06 7.84 7.48
C LYS A 92 -6.28 8.40 6.74
N THR A 93 -7.08 9.22 7.41
CA THR A 93 -8.25 9.87 6.81
C THR A 93 -7.85 10.79 5.65
N GLU A 94 -6.80 11.60 5.85
CA GLU A 94 -6.25 12.48 4.80
C GLU A 94 -5.80 11.71 3.57
N LEU A 95 -5.09 10.60 3.73
CA LEU A 95 -4.62 9.77 2.61
C LEU A 95 -5.81 9.24 1.78
N TRP A 96 -6.84 8.72 2.46
CA TRP A 96 -8.03 8.21 1.78
C TRP A 96 -8.84 9.32 1.11
N GLN A 97 -8.91 10.51 1.73
CA GLN A 97 -9.55 11.68 1.13
C GLN A 97 -8.73 12.20 -0.07
N TYR A 98 -7.40 12.16 0.02
CA TYR A 98 -6.51 12.51 -1.09
C TYR A 98 -6.80 11.64 -2.32
N LEU A 99 -6.87 10.31 -2.14
CA LEU A 99 -7.23 9.38 -3.22
C LEU A 99 -8.63 9.68 -3.78
N LYS A 100 -9.61 9.95 -2.91
CA LYS A 100 -10.98 10.28 -3.34
C LYS A 100 -11.05 11.56 -4.18
N ASN A 101 -10.32 12.59 -3.77
CA ASN A 101 -10.26 13.85 -4.48
C ASN A 101 -9.53 13.74 -5.81
N HIS A 102 -8.56 12.84 -5.91
CA HIS A 102 -7.81 12.59 -7.14
C HIS A 102 -8.62 11.78 -8.17
N ASP A 103 -9.18 10.63 -7.77
CA ASP A 103 -10.08 9.82 -8.61
C ASP A 103 -11.07 9.02 -7.75
N GLU A 104 -12.33 9.43 -7.78
CA GLU A 104 -13.40 8.80 -7.01
C GLU A 104 -13.70 7.36 -7.46
N ARG A 105 -13.48 7.03 -8.74
CA ARG A 105 -13.66 5.66 -9.27
C ARG A 105 -12.61 4.71 -8.68
N VAL A 106 -11.35 5.15 -8.65
CA VAL A 106 -10.25 4.40 -8.03
C VAL A 106 -10.49 4.26 -6.52
N TYR A 107 -10.90 5.33 -5.85
CA TYR A 107 -11.25 5.31 -4.43
C TYR A 107 -12.35 4.27 -4.14
N ASN A 108 -13.45 4.30 -4.89
CA ASN A 108 -14.55 3.35 -4.70
C ASN A 108 -14.10 1.91 -4.93
N LYS A 109 -13.28 1.66 -5.94
CA LYS A 109 -12.70 0.35 -6.20
C LYS A 109 -11.75 -0.10 -5.07
N CYS A 110 -10.92 0.81 -4.52
CA CYS A 110 -10.04 0.52 -3.38
C CYS A 110 -10.86 0.17 -2.11
N ARG A 111 -11.99 0.83 -1.87
CA ARG A 111 -12.87 0.52 -0.74
C ARG A 111 -13.42 -0.92 -0.77
N HIS A 112 -13.56 -1.51 -1.95
CA HIS A 112 -14.02 -2.89 -2.13
C HIS A 112 -12.86 -3.89 -2.37
N SER A 113 -11.63 -3.48 -2.04
CA SER A 113 -10.42 -4.30 -2.12
C SER A 113 -9.84 -4.58 -0.73
N VAL A 114 -8.67 -5.24 -0.69
CA VAL A 114 -7.90 -5.44 0.56
C VAL A 114 -7.62 -4.12 1.28
N ALA A 115 -7.40 -3.03 0.55
CA ALA A 115 -7.19 -1.71 1.15
C ALA A 115 -8.39 -1.25 1.99
N GLY A 116 -9.61 -1.47 1.50
CA GLY A 116 -10.84 -1.14 2.25
C GLY A 116 -11.01 -1.98 3.51
N ALA A 117 -10.66 -3.27 3.46
CA ALA A 117 -10.64 -4.12 4.65
C ALA A 117 -9.62 -3.64 5.71
N CYS A 118 -8.53 -3.00 5.29
CA CYS A 118 -7.55 -2.38 6.18
C CYS A 118 -7.95 -0.97 6.65
N ASN A 119 -9.06 -0.42 6.17
CA ASN A 119 -9.55 0.92 6.51
C ASN A 119 -10.87 0.92 7.28
N LEU A 120 -11.15 -0.11 8.03
CA LEU A 120 -12.35 -0.21 8.84
C LEU A 120 -12.36 0.87 9.94
N PRO A 121 -13.50 1.55 10.16
CA PRO A 121 -13.64 2.60 11.15
C PRO A 121 -13.79 2.04 12.57
N GLY A 122 -13.47 2.90 13.56
CA GLY A 122 -13.70 2.65 14.97
C GLY A 122 -12.76 1.60 15.57
N THR A 123 -12.84 1.47 16.90
CA THR A 123 -11.95 0.59 17.68
C THR A 123 -12.05 -0.88 17.28
N LEU A 124 -13.25 -1.36 16.96
CA LEU A 124 -13.46 -2.74 16.52
C LEU A 124 -12.83 -2.95 15.14
N GLY A 125 -13.02 -2.00 14.21
CA GLY A 125 -12.42 -2.05 12.88
C GLY A 125 -10.88 -2.07 12.93
N HIS A 126 -10.28 -1.28 13.83
CA HIS A 126 -8.84 -1.28 14.05
C HIS A 126 -8.33 -2.65 14.54
N LYS A 127 -9.04 -3.28 15.50
CA LYS A 127 -8.68 -4.61 15.98
C LYS A 127 -8.77 -5.67 14.89
N ILE A 128 -9.81 -5.61 14.06
CA ILE A 128 -9.97 -6.53 12.91
C ILE A 128 -8.83 -6.34 11.90
N THR A 129 -8.48 -5.10 11.58
CA THR A 129 -7.35 -4.78 10.68
C THR A 129 -6.04 -5.37 11.18
N LEU A 130 -5.70 -5.16 12.46
CA LEU A 130 -4.47 -5.67 13.06
C LEU A 130 -4.48 -7.19 13.17
N TRP A 131 -5.59 -7.79 13.54
CA TRP A 131 -5.74 -9.25 13.57
C TRP A 131 -5.53 -9.85 12.17
N GLY A 132 -6.19 -9.29 11.15
CA GLY A 132 -6.03 -9.74 9.77
C GLY A 132 -4.60 -9.61 9.26
N TYR A 133 -3.91 -8.53 9.61
CA TYR A 133 -2.50 -8.33 9.28
C TYR A 133 -1.61 -9.42 9.93
N HIS A 134 -1.78 -9.70 11.24
CA HIS A 134 -0.99 -10.75 11.91
C HIS A 134 -1.28 -12.15 11.38
N VAL A 135 -2.53 -12.43 10.97
CA VAL A 135 -2.86 -13.70 10.30
C VAL A 135 -2.15 -13.80 8.95
N ALA A 136 -2.21 -12.73 8.14
CA ALA A 136 -1.52 -12.70 6.85
C ALA A 136 0.01 -12.87 7.01
N GLN A 137 0.61 -12.22 8.02
CA GLN A 137 2.02 -12.34 8.33
C GLN A 137 2.42 -13.80 8.62
N LYS A 138 1.62 -14.53 9.42
CA LYS A 138 1.86 -15.94 9.71
C LYS A 138 1.73 -16.85 8.49
N ILE A 139 0.74 -16.57 7.63
CA ILE A 139 0.48 -17.39 6.43
C ILE A 139 1.58 -17.18 5.38
N PHE A 140 1.89 -15.92 5.10
CA PHE A 140 2.83 -15.55 4.03
C PHE A 140 4.29 -15.43 4.49
N LYS A 141 4.57 -15.63 5.79
CA LYS A 141 5.91 -15.59 6.40
C LYS A 141 6.71 -14.34 6.02
N PHE A 142 6.07 -13.18 5.98
CA PHE A 142 6.76 -11.91 5.84
C PHE A 142 6.94 -11.24 7.21
N ASN A 143 8.06 -10.54 7.37
CA ASN A 143 8.35 -9.78 8.59
C ASN A 143 7.78 -8.37 8.51
#